data_b879d39c820d8f065a2c68ae8eee1df6
#
_entry.id   b879d39c820d8f065a2c68ae8eee1df6
#
_cell.length_a   1.000
_cell.length_b   1.000
_cell.length_c   1.000
_cell.angle_alpha   90.00
_cell.angle_beta   90.00
_cell.angle_gamma   90.00
#
_symmetry.space_group_name_H-M   'P 1'
#
loop_
_entity.id
_entity.type
_entity.pdbx_description
1 polymer ?
#
loop_
_entity_poly.entity_id
_entity_poly.type
_entity_poly.pdbx_seq_one_letter_code
_entity_poly.pdbx_strand_id
1 'polypeptide(L)'
;MEIRFLRKIIIPCAGKSSRMKSSVPKQLLKINGRAAINYLLEEVNKYFETIIIPIPKDKSSKELFNKNIEDHFLSKINFIESESGAGDGQAVLDGLSSLKVNGSLIFICWGDTFIIDSTSAFEKHLNISEDADIFVPLIFDKNPYVKYVLKENSEFVKDIHLSIDNGKEINWEEGLADQSIFIVKDSVIQQLQEYKNDLNGSPLNFLRFMNSFSKSLKIKALKMPKRISKSYNIESEFLDIKSFI
;
A
#
# COMPACT_ATOMS: atom_id res chain seq x y z
N MET A 1 -32.15 -7.23 3.58
CA MET A 1 -31.36 -6.53 2.53
C MET A 1 -30.02 -6.24 3.15
N GLU A 2 -29.00 -7.09 2.92
CA GLU A 2 -27.65 -6.81 3.39
C GLU A 2 -27.16 -5.56 2.68
N ILE A 3 -26.80 -4.54 3.46
CA ILE A 3 -26.09 -3.37 2.93
C ILE A 3 -24.70 -3.88 2.56
N ARG A 4 -24.51 -4.25 1.29
CA ARG A 4 -23.19 -4.54 0.74
C ARG A 4 -22.43 -3.21 0.71
N PHE A 5 -21.60 -2.98 1.71
CA PHE A 5 -20.63 -1.88 1.63
C PHE A 5 -19.74 -2.14 0.41
N LEU A 6 -19.73 -1.22 -0.55
CA LEU A 6 -18.88 -1.27 -1.72
C LEU A 6 -17.42 -1.33 -1.25
N ARG A 7 -16.77 -2.45 -1.49
CA ARG A 7 -15.38 -2.68 -1.07
C ARG A 7 -14.43 -1.90 -1.98
N LYS A 8 -13.58 -1.09 -1.37
CA LYS A 8 -12.70 -0.16 -2.07
C LYS A 8 -11.24 -0.44 -1.73
N ILE A 9 -10.37 -0.36 -2.73
CA ILE A 9 -8.92 -0.47 -2.54
C ILE A 9 -8.21 0.66 -3.27
N ILE A 10 -7.15 1.18 -2.65
CA ILE A 10 -6.22 2.14 -3.25
C ILE A 10 -4.91 1.40 -3.55
N ILE A 11 -4.42 1.55 -4.79
CA ILE A 11 -3.16 0.98 -5.25
C ILE A 11 -2.24 2.13 -5.69
N PRO A 12 -1.42 2.69 -4.80
CA PRO A 12 -0.53 3.80 -5.13
C PRO A 12 0.51 3.43 -6.19
N CYS A 13 0.51 4.14 -7.32
CA CYS A 13 1.43 3.92 -8.44
C CYS A 13 2.15 5.21 -8.90
N ALA A 14 2.04 6.33 -8.16
CA ALA A 14 2.62 7.62 -8.54
C ALA A 14 4.13 7.78 -8.21
N GLY A 15 4.80 6.74 -7.72
CA GLY A 15 6.21 6.76 -7.37
C GLY A 15 7.14 6.91 -8.58
N LYS A 16 8.27 7.62 -8.42
CA LYS A 16 9.28 7.86 -9.49
C LYS A 16 10.05 6.61 -9.94
N SER A 17 9.92 5.49 -9.24
CA SER A 17 10.66 4.23 -9.53
C SER A 17 12.18 4.38 -9.68
N SER A 18 12.78 5.41 -9.07
CA SER A 18 14.18 5.82 -9.29
C SER A 18 15.22 4.72 -9.00
N ARG A 19 14.90 3.80 -8.08
CA ARG A 19 15.77 2.66 -7.72
C ARG A 19 15.80 1.54 -8.78
N MET A 20 14.80 1.49 -9.66
CA MET A 20 14.68 0.45 -10.70
C MET A 20 15.42 0.79 -12.01
N LYS A 21 16.00 2.00 -12.14
CA LYS A 21 16.66 2.48 -13.37
C LYS A 21 15.83 2.26 -14.64
N SER A 22 14.50 2.25 -14.53
CA SER A 22 13.58 2.00 -15.63
C SER A 22 12.99 3.31 -16.16
N SER A 23 12.75 3.38 -17.48
CA SER A 23 12.04 4.48 -18.14
C SER A 23 10.52 4.42 -17.97
N VAL A 24 10.00 3.30 -17.47
CA VAL A 24 8.57 3.11 -17.18
C VAL A 24 8.34 2.91 -15.69
N PRO A 25 7.15 3.25 -15.17
CA PRO A 25 6.77 2.93 -13.80
C PRO A 25 7.01 1.45 -13.47
N LYS A 26 7.59 1.15 -12.30
CA LYS A 26 7.95 -0.24 -11.94
C LYS A 26 6.76 -1.21 -12.00
N GLN A 27 5.55 -0.72 -11.75
CA GLN A 27 4.31 -1.49 -11.82
C GLN A 27 4.00 -1.99 -13.24
N LEU A 28 4.55 -1.35 -14.26
CA LEU A 28 4.36 -1.70 -15.67
C LEU A 28 5.51 -2.55 -16.26
N LEU A 29 6.53 -2.87 -15.45
CA LEU A 29 7.56 -3.82 -15.85
C LEU A 29 6.93 -5.18 -16.19
N LYS A 30 7.49 -5.86 -17.18
CA LYS A 30 6.88 -7.10 -17.69
C LYS A 30 7.51 -8.36 -17.11
N ILE A 31 6.64 -9.25 -16.63
CA ILE A 31 6.94 -10.62 -16.25
C ILE A 31 6.19 -11.52 -17.23
N ASN A 32 6.91 -12.37 -17.96
CA ASN A 32 6.33 -13.27 -18.96
C ASN A 32 5.42 -12.55 -19.98
N GLY A 33 5.80 -11.31 -20.39
CA GLY A 33 5.03 -10.49 -21.34
C GLY A 33 3.88 -9.68 -20.75
N ARG A 34 3.48 -9.93 -19.50
CA ARG A 34 2.38 -9.30 -18.77
C ARG A 34 2.89 -8.22 -17.81
N ALA A 35 2.27 -7.04 -17.74
CA ALA A 35 2.67 -6.01 -16.78
C ALA A 35 2.46 -6.49 -15.34
N ALA A 36 3.41 -6.18 -14.45
CA ALA A 36 3.43 -6.63 -13.06
C ALA A 36 2.13 -6.29 -12.30
N ILE A 37 1.57 -5.10 -12.55
CA ILE A 37 0.31 -4.69 -11.90
C ILE A 37 -0.87 -5.61 -12.22
N ASN A 38 -0.90 -6.28 -13.38
CA ASN A 38 -2.02 -7.15 -13.75
C ASN A 38 -2.10 -8.40 -12.86
N TYR A 39 -0.98 -8.87 -12.33
CA TYR A 39 -0.97 -9.97 -11.33
C TYR A 39 -1.62 -9.52 -10.01
N LEU A 40 -1.35 -8.29 -9.57
CA LEU A 40 -2.02 -7.71 -8.40
C LEU A 40 -3.52 -7.51 -8.66
N LEU A 41 -3.88 -6.94 -9.82
CA LEU A 41 -5.26 -6.67 -10.20
C LEU A 41 -6.10 -7.95 -10.31
N GLU A 42 -5.52 -9.05 -10.75
CA GLU A 42 -6.19 -10.35 -10.80
C GLU A 42 -6.65 -10.82 -9.41
N GLU A 43 -5.81 -10.65 -8.40
CA GLU A 43 -6.16 -11.01 -7.03
C GLU A 43 -7.14 -10.00 -6.39
N VAL A 44 -6.91 -8.71 -6.61
CA VAL A 44 -7.75 -7.62 -6.09
C VAL A 44 -9.16 -7.66 -6.67
N ASN A 45 -9.29 -7.94 -7.98
CA ASN A 45 -10.58 -7.95 -8.68
C ASN A 45 -11.59 -8.97 -8.14
N LYS A 46 -11.11 -10.00 -7.40
CA LYS A 46 -11.96 -11.01 -6.74
C LYS A 46 -12.76 -10.44 -5.56
N TYR A 47 -12.26 -9.39 -4.90
CA TYR A 47 -12.77 -8.90 -3.62
C TYR A 47 -13.27 -7.47 -3.64
N PHE A 48 -12.84 -6.65 -4.61
CA PHE A 48 -13.12 -5.21 -4.64
C PHE A 48 -13.95 -4.81 -5.87
N GLU A 49 -14.90 -3.89 -5.64
CA GLU A 49 -15.78 -3.35 -6.68
C GLU A 49 -15.24 -2.02 -7.24
N THR A 50 -14.41 -1.34 -6.46
CA THR A 50 -13.78 -0.07 -6.85
C THR A 50 -12.29 -0.11 -6.55
N ILE A 51 -11.47 0.10 -7.57
CA ILE A 51 -10.02 0.13 -7.49
C ILE A 51 -9.57 1.55 -7.85
N ILE A 52 -8.95 2.24 -6.89
CA ILE A 52 -8.39 3.57 -7.10
C ILE A 52 -6.89 3.41 -7.36
N ILE A 53 -6.41 3.93 -8.49
CA ILE A 53 -4.98 3.90 -8.82
C ILE A 53 -4.46 5.32 -8.96
N PRO A 54 -3.85 5.90 -7.91
CA PRO A 54 -3.09 7.13 -8.02
C PRO A 54 -1.87 6.92 -8.94
N ILE A 55 -1.82 7.66 -10.04
CA ILE A 55 -0.76 7.61 -11.07
C ILE A 55 -0.06 8.97 -11.16
N PRO A 56 1.15 9.07 -11.72
CA PRO A 56 1.83 10.34 -11.90
C PRO A 56 0.99 11.34 -12.67
N LYS A 57 1.00 12.61 -12.21
CA LYS A 57 0.32 13.74 -12.88
C LYS A 57 1.13 14.18 -14.11
N ASP A 58 1.01 13.42 -15.18
CA ASP A 58 1.53 13.80 -16.50
C ASP A 58 0.63 13.23 -17.61
N LYS A 59 0.69 13.84 -18.79
CA LYS A 59 -0.21 13.49 -19.90
C LYS A 59 -0.03 12.07 -20.41
N SER A 60 1.15 11.48 -20.23
CA SER A 60 1.49 10.15 -20.77
C SER A 60 1.15 9.02 -19.83
N SER A 61 1.16 9.27 -18.51
CA SER A 61 0.97 8.23 -17.50
C SER A 61 -0.36 7.50 -17.63
N LYS A 62 -1.45 8.22 -17.79
CA LYS A 62 -2.79 7.61 -17.93
C LYS A 62 -2.89 6.72 -19.17
N GLU A 63 -2.37 7.18 -20.29
CA GLU A 63 -2.34 6.40 -21.54
C GLU A 63 -1.45 5.17 -21.38
N LEU A 64 -0.29 5.33 -20.73
CA LEU A 64 0.63 4.24 -20.48
C LEU A 64 0.03 3.15 -19.59
N PHE A 65 -0.65 3.54 -18.51
CA PHE A 65 -1.36 2.60 -17.64
C PHE A 65 -2.50 1.90 -18.38
N ASN A 66 -3.36 2.65 -19.08
CA ASN A 66 -4.45 2.08 -19.88
C ASN A 66 -3.96 1.06 -20.92
N LYS A 67 -2.82 1.32 -21.58
CA LYS A 67 -2.26 0.42 -22.59
C LYS A 67 -1.68 -0.87 -21.99
N ASN A 68 -1.27 -0.87 -20.74
CA ASN A 68 -0.58 -2.00 -20.10
C ASN A 68 -1.45 -2.76 -19.09
N ILE A 69 -2.57 -2.19 -18.66
CA ILE A 69 -3.57 -2.89 -17.84
C ILE A 69 -4.53 -3.63 -18.79
N GLU A 70 -4.87 -4.86 -18.42
CA GLU A 70 -5.79 -5.68 -19.20
C GLU A 70 -7.21 -5.11 -19.17
N ASP A 71 -7.87 -5.05 -20.33
CA ASP A 71 -9.15 -4.34 -20.56
C ASP A 71 -10.25 -4.73 -19.57
N HIS A 72 -10.30 -6.01 -19.18
CA HIS A 72 -11.34 -6.52 -18.27
C HIS A 72 -11.25 -5.96 -16.85
N PHE A 73 -10.11 -5.37 -16.42
CA PHE A 73 -9.99 -4.69 -15.15
C PHE A 73 -10.43 -3.23 -15.21
N LEU A 74 -10.35 -2.58 -16.38
CA LEU A 74 -10.52 -1.14 -16.53
C LEU A 74 -11.88 -0.63 -16.06
N SER A 75 -12.93 -1.44 -16.15
CA SER A 75 -14.29 -1.06 -15.72
C SER A 75 -14.42 -0.79 -14.22
N LYS A 76 -13.51 -1.33 -13.39
CA LYS A 76 -13.49 -1.12 -11.94
C LYS A 76 -12.45 -0.07 -11.50
N ILE A 77 -11.58 0.38 -12.41
CA ILE A 77 -10.45 1.24 -12.10
C ILE A 77 -10.80 2.71 -12.26
N ASN A 78 -10.51 3.50 -11.24
CA ASN A 78 -10.50 4.94 -11.27
C ASN A 78 -9.07 5.46 -11.14
N PHE A 79 -8.52 6.03 -12.20
CA PHE A 79 -7.21 6.69 -12.15
C PHE A 79 -7.33 8.06 -11.52
N ILE A 80 -6.47 8.34 -10.53
CA ILE A 80 -6.35 9.64 -9.86
C ILE A 80 -4.96 10.19 -10.14
N GLU A 81 -4.89 11.44 -10.60
CA GLU A 81 -3.61 12.13 -10.76
C GLU A 81 -3.02 12.46 -9.39
N SER A 82 -1.76 12.10 -9.19
CA SER A 82 -0.99 12.40 -7.99
C SER A 82 0.38 12.97 -8.35
N GLU A 83 0.87 13.92 -7.58
CA GLU A 83 2.14 14.58 -7.87
C GLU A 83 3.32 13.63 -7.71
N SER A 84 4.07 13.44 -8.80
CA SER A 84 5.21 12.53 -8.84
C SER A 84 6.34 13.03 -7.93
N GLY A 85 6.74 12.20 -6.98
CA GLY A 85 7.80 12.52 -6.02
C GLY A 85 7.33 13.24 -4.76
N ALA A 86 6.04 13.51 -4.63
CA ALA A 86 5.47 14.04 -3.40
C ALA A 86 5.37 13.00 -2.25
N GLY A 87 5.82 11.76 -2.50
CA GLY A 87 5.84 10.65 -1.55
C GLY A 87 4.68 9.67 -1.75
N ASP A 88 4.82 8.48 -1.18
CA ASP A 88 3.81 7.42 -1.24
C ASP A 88 2.54 7.78 -0.46
N GLY A 89 2.70 8.49 0.66
CA GLY A 89 1.58 9.02 1.44
C GLY A 89 0.75 10.05 0.69
N GLN A 90 1.35 10.84 -0.25
CA GLN A 90 0.57 11.74 -1.09
C GLN A 90 -0.37 10.98 -2.01
N ALA A 91 0.10 9.92 -2.64
CA ALA A 91 -0.73 9.07 -3.48
C ALA A 91 -1.87 8.40 -2.67
N VAL A 92 -1.59 7.99 -1.43
CA VAL A 92 -2.62 7.49 -0.50
C VAL A 92 -3.64 8.58 -0.19
N LEU A 93 -3.20 9.79 0.15
CA LEU A 93 -4.09 10.93 0.47
C LEU A 93 -4.98 11.30 -0.70
N ASP A 94 -4.42 11.39 -1.93
CA ASP A 94 -5.17 11.69 -3.15
C ASP A 94 -6.22 10.62 -3.43
N GLY A 95 -5.84 9.34 -3.27
CA GLY A 95 -6.75 8.21 -3.40
C GLY A 95 -7.89 8.25 -2.38
N LEU A 96 -7.59 8.46 -1.10
CA LEU A 96 -8.58 8.58 -0.02
C LEU A 96 -9.52 9.77 -0.25
N SER A 97 -8.97 10.92 -0.64
CA SER A 97 -9.74 12.16 -0.89
C SER A 97 -10.68 12.05 -2.09
N SER A 98 -10.39 11.17 -3.05
CA SER A 98 -11.26 10.91 -4.20
C SER A 98 -12.50 10.08 -3.87
N LEU A 99 -12.48 9.40 -2.72
CA LEU A 99 -13.57 8.56 -2.28
C LEU A 99 -14.60 9.37 -1.49
N LYS A 100 -15.88 9.25 -1.89
CA LYS A 100 -17.00 9.70 -1.04
C LYS A 100 -17.28 8.60 -0.03
N VAL A 101 -16.72 8.72 1.17
CA VAL A 101 -16.81 7.69 2.21
C VAL A 101 -17.34 8.28 3.52
N ASN A 102 -18.19 7.51 4.19
CA ASN A 102 -18.65 7.79 5.55
C ASN A 102 -18.55 6.50 6.36
N GLY A 103 -17.55 6.40 7.25
CA GLY A 103 -17.39 5.28 8.17
C GLY A 103 -16.93 3.97 7.51
N SER A 104 -16.33 4.02 6.32
CA SER A 104 -15.91 2.82 5.60
C SER A 104 -14.45 2.45 5.88
N LEU A 105 -14.17 1.14 5.88
CA LEU A 105 -12.81 0.63 5.79
C LEU A 105 -12.34 0.62 4.34
N ILE A 106 -11.13 1.15 4.12
CA ILE A 106 -10.49 1.25 2.80
C ILE A 106 -9.20 0.46 2.85
N PHE A 107 -9.02 -0.43 1.88
CA PHE A 107 -7.77 -1.15 1.72
C PHE A 107 -6.76 -0.31 0.95
N ILE A 108 -5.49 -0.43 1.32
CA ILE A 108 -4.35 0.12 0.60
C ILE A 108 -3.41 -1.03 0.33
N CYS A 109 -2.97 -1.19 -0.91
CA CYS A 109 -1.94 -2.16 -1.28
C CYS A 109 -0.93 -1.49 -2.21
N TRP A 110 0.37 -1.58 -1.90
CA TRP A 110 1.38 -0.98 -2.75
C TRP A 110 1.35 -1.59 -4.15
N GLY A 111 1.43 -0.77 -5.18
CA GLY A 111 1.31 -1.19 -6.59
C GLY A 111 2.45 -2.09 -7.11
N ASP A 112 3.50 -2.28 -6.34
CA ASP A 112 4.64 -3.16 -6.58
C ASP A 112 4.56 -4.48 -5.78
N THR A 113 3.37 -4.86 -5.36
CA THR A 113 3.11 -6.02 -4.52
C THR A 113 2.51 -7.17 -5.33
N PHE A 114 3.02 -8.38 -5.12
CA PHE A 114 2.45 -9.64 -5.58
C PHE A 114 1.74 -10.32 -4.41
N ILE A 115 0.49 -10.70 -4.60
CA ILE A 115 -0.30 -11.39 -3.60
C ILE A 115 -0.07 -12.89 -3.74
N ILE A 116 0.36 -13.53 -2.65
CA ILE A 116 0.64 -14.99 -2.56
C ILE A 116 -0.60 -15.74 -2.06
N ASP A 117 -1.33 -15.13 -1.13
CA ASP A 117 -2.54 -15.70 -0.54
C ASP A 117 -3.60 -14.60 -0.39
N SER A 118 -4.44 -14.47 -1.41
CA SER A 118 -5.47 -13.42 -1.47
C SER A 118 -6.57 -13.60 -0.43
N THR A 119 -6.91 -14.83 -0.04
CA THR A 119 -7.85 -15.11 1.05
C THR A 119 -7.33 -14.53 2.36
N SER A 120 -6.08 -14.78 2.70
CA SER A 120 -5.47 -14.24 3.92
C SER A 120 -5.15 -12.74 3.79
N ALA A 121 -4.89 -12.24 2.57
CA ALA A 121 -4.60 -10.82 2.34
C ALA A 121 -5.86 -9.94 2.44
N PHE A 122 -6.99 -10.41 1.94
CA PHE A 122 -8.19 -9.61 1.75
C PHE A 122 -9.42 -10.21 2.43
N GLU A 123 -9.84 -11.42 2.08
CA GLU A 123 -11.13 -11.99 2.47
C GLU A 123 -11.32 -12.03 4.00
N LYS A 124 -10.32 -12.51 4.73
CA LYS A 124 -10.36 -12.60 6.19
C LYS A 124 -10.53 -11.26 6.90
N HIS A 125 -10.20 -10.17 6.21
CA HIS A 125 -10.23 -8.82 6.77
C HIS A 125 -11.39 -7.96 6.27
N LEU A 126 -12.27 -8.50 5.41
CA LEU A 126 -13.42 -7.76 4.89
C LEU A 126 -14.46 -7.42 5.96
N ASN A 127 -14.49 -8.17 7.07
CA ASN A 127 -15.44 -8.01 8.18
C ASN A 127 -14.70 -7.78 9.51
N ILE A 128 -13.55 -7.10 9.46
CA ILE A 128 -12.76 -6.82 10.67
C ILE A 128 -13.53 -5.88 11.60
N SER A 129 -13.42 -6.09 12.90
CA SER A 129 -14.04 -5.20 13.89
C SER A 129 -13.42 -3.81 13.84
N GLU A 130 -14.26 -2.76 13.97
CA GLU A 130 -13.80 -1.36 13.87
C GLU A 130 -13.17 -0.81 15.17
N ASP A 131 -12.38 -1.61 15.89
CA ASP A 131 -11.74 -1.23 17.14
C ASP A 131 -10.43 -0.43 16.99
N ALA A 132 -9.96 -0.26 15.75
CA ALA A 132 -8.76 0.50 15.42
C ALA A 132 -9.00 1.44 14.22
N ASP A 133 -8.08 2.40 14.02
CA ASP A 133 -8.11 3.35 12.90
C ASP A 133 -7.36 2.81 11.69
N ILE A 134 -6.30 2.04 11.95
CA ILE A 134 -5.48 1.37 10.93
C ILE A 134 -5.22 -0.07 11.38
N PHE A 135 -5.35 -1.02 10.44
CA PHE A 135 -4.96 -2.40 10.64
C PHE A 135 -3.82 -2.75 9.69
N VAL A 136 -2.81 -3.45 10.21
CA VAL A 136 -1.61 -3.80 9.43
C VAL A 136 -1.34 -5.29 9.57
N PRO A 137 -1.44 -6.07 8.47
CA PRO A 137 -0.98 -7.46 8.44
C PRO A 137 0.53 -7.52 8.66
N LEU A 138 0.97 -8.12 9.75
CA LEU A 138 2.37 -8.25 10.14
C LEU A 138 2.83 -9.71 10.14
N ILE A 139 4.05 -9.93 9.68
CA ILE A 139 4.75 -11.21 9.79
C ILE A 139 6.09 -11.02 10.50
N PHE A 140 6.57 -12.06 11.18
CA PHE A 140 7.93 -12.08 11.69
C PHE A 140 8.90 -12.38 10.53
N ASP A 141 9.85 -11.49 10.28
CA ASP A 141 10.76 -11.54 9.13
C ASP A 141 12.19 -11.33 9.53
N LYS A 142 13.11 -11.86 8.73
CA LYS A 142 14.56 -11.58 8.83
C LYS A 142 14.88 -10.35 7.99
N ASN A 143 15.74 -9.47 8.51
CA ASN A 143 16.16 -8.23 7.85
C ASN A 143 14.99 -7.38 7.32
N PRO A 144 13.96 -7.06 8.17
CA PRO A 144 12.80 -6.32 7.71
C PRO A 144 13.18 -4.89 7.28
N TYR A 145 12.64 -4.44 6.12
CA TYR A 145 12.80 -3.05 5.67
C TYR A 145 12.08 -2.07 6.61
N VAL A 146 10.99 -2.50 7.21
CA VAL A 146 10.23 -1.75 8.23
C VAL A 146 10.01 -2.65 9.42
N LYS A 147 10.39 -2.19 10.62
CA LYS A 147 10.19 -2.93 11.86
C LYS A 147 9.10 -2.30 12.70
N TYR A 148 8.07 -3.08 13.01
CA TYR A 148 6.98 -2.70 13.90
C TYR A 148 7.26 -3.15 15.33
N VAL A 149 7.06 -2.25 16.29
CA VAL A 149 7.13 -2.53 17.72
C VAL A 149 5.74 -2.43 18.30
N LEU A 150 5.29 -3.47 19.01
CA LEU A 150 3.99 -3.47 19.67
C LEU A 150 4.08 -2.93 21.11
N LYS A 151 2.96 -2.41 21.62
CA LYS A 151 2.79 -2.11 23.04
C LYS A 151 2.86 -3.42 23.84
N GLU A 152 3.35 -3.34 25.07
CA GLU A 152 3.46 -4.50 25.93
C GLU A 152 2.11 -5.21 26.12
N ASN A 153 2.10 -6.54 25.98
CA ASN A 153 0.91 -7.40 26.09
C ASN A 153 -0.29 -6.94 25.23
N SER A 154 -0.02 -6.37 24.05
CA SER A 154 -1.04 -5.77 23.18
C SER A 154 -0.79 -6.09 21.72
N GLU A 155 -1.86 -6.00 20.90
CA GLU A 155 -1.78 -6.05 19.44
C GLU A 155 -1.62 -4.65 18.81
N PHE A 156 -1.61 -3.58 19.62
CA PHE A 156 -1.46 -2.22 19.11
C PHE A 156 0.01 -1.85 18.91
N VAL A 157 0.26 -1.19 17.79
CA VAL A 157 1.59 -0.68 17.43
C VAL A 157 1.97 0.47 18.35
N LYS A 158 3.22 0.45 18.83
CA LYS A 158 3.84 1.52 19.60
C LYS A 158 4.71 2.40 18.73
N ASP A 159 5.61 1.79 17.95
CA ASP A 159 6.59 2.47 17.10
C ASP A 159 6.75 1.74 15.77
N ILE A 160 7.14 2.49 14.73
CA ILE A 160 7.45 1.99 13.38
C ILE A 160 8.82 2.52 12.98
N HIS A 161 9.77 1.64 12.75
CA HIS A 161 11.14 1.99 12.40
C HIS A 161 11.43 1.62 10.96
N LEU A 162 11.94 2.57 10.17
CA LEU A 162 12.36 2.36 8.78
C LEU A 162 13.84 1.97 8.75
N SER A 163 14.25 1.03 7.89
CA SER A 163 15.66 0.64 7.71
C SER A 163 16.52 1.80 7.18
N ILE A 164 15.89 2.77 6.50
CA ILE A 164 16.56 4.02 6.09
C ILE A 164 15.84 5.17 6.80
N ASP A 165 16.45 5.71 7.82
CA ASP A 165 15.95 6.88 8.51
C ASP A 165 16.96 8.02 8.50
N ASN A 166 16.51 9.20 8.01
CA ASN A 166 17.32 10.42 7.90
C ASN A 166 18.69 10.19 7.21
N GLY A 167 18.72 9.34 6.17
CA GLY A 167 19.93 9.00 5.40
C GLY A 167 20.88 8.01 6.11
N LYS A 168 20.50 7.49 7.28
CA LYS A 168 21.22 6.42 7.96
C LYS A 168 20.52 5.08 7.70
N GLU A 169 21.29 4.11 7.25
CA GLU A 169 20.83 2.74 7.11
C GLU A 169 20.90 2.01 8.46
N ILE A 170 19.81 1.40 8.85
CA ILE A 170 19.68 0.62 10.07
C ILE A 170 19.30 -0.81 9.67
N ASN A 171 20.18 -1.75 9.94
CA ASN A 171 19.93 -3.16 9.68
C ASN A 171 19.37 -3.84 10.92
N TRP A 172 18.18 -4.40 10.78
CA TRP A 172 17.53 -5.22 11.79
C TRP A 172 17.81 -6.69 11.49
N GLU A 173 18.28 -7.47 12.46
CA GLU A 173 18.44 -8.91 12.27
C GLU A 173 17.08 -9.59 12.03
N GLU A 174 16.06 -9.17 12.79
CA GLU A 174 14.70 -9.70 12.71
C GLU A 174 13.66 -8.76 13.32
N GLY A 175 12.39 -8.97 13.00
CA GLY A 175 11.28 -8.25 13.60
C GLY A 175 9.96 -8.42 12.86
N LEU A 176 8.92 -7.76 13.38
CA LEU A 176 7.63 -7.72 12.71
C LEU A 176 7.70 -6.75 11.54
N ALA A 177 7.34 -7.22 10.35
CA ALA A 177 7.30 -6.48 9.10
C ALA A 177 5.89 -6.45 8.51
N ASP A 178 5.50 -5.35 7.85
CA ASP A 178 4.23 -5.31 7.11
C ASP A 178 4.29 -6.14 5.83
N GLN A 179 3.12 -6.43 5.30
CA GLN A 179 2.93 -7.19 4.09
C GLN A 179 2.52 -6.29 2.91
N SER A 180 2.87 -4.99 2.95
CA SER A 180 2.52 -4.00 1.92
C SER A 180 1.01 -3.80 1.74
N ILE A 181 0.22 -4.17 2.74
CA ILE A 181 -1.23 -4.05 2.78
C ILE A 181 -1.61 -3.34 4.07
N PHE A 182 -2.54 -2.39 3.98
CA PHE A 182 -3.09 -1.64 5.10
C PHE A 182 -4.59 -1.55 4.95
N ILE A 183 -5.30 -1.51 6.08
CA ILE A 183 -6.74 -1.27 6.10
C ILE A 183 -6.95 -0.05 6.98
N VAL A 184 -7.53 1.00 6.43
CA VAL A 184 -7.67 2.29 7.11
C VAL A 184 -9.12 2.71 7.19
N LYS A 185 -9.50 3.38 8.28
CA LYS A 185 -10.75 4.13 8.33
C LYS A 185 -10.61 5.43 7.55
N ASP A 186 -11.69 5.89 6.97
CA ASP A 186 -11.73 7.17 6.28
C ASP A 186 -11.38 8.37 7.20
N SER A 187 -11.64 8.26 8.51
CA SER A 187 -11.26 9.28 9.49
C SER A 187 -9.75 9.60 9.50
N VAL A 188 -8.91 8.67 9.03
CA VAL A 188 -7.44 8.84 8.91
C VAL A 188 -7.08 9.93 7.89
N ILE A 189 -7.97 10.29 6.96
CA ILE A 189 -7.74 11.33 5.94
C ILE A 189 -7.38 12.67 6.60
N GLN A 190 -8.10 13.05 7.65
CA GLN A 190 -7.87 14.33 8.32
C GLN A 190 -6.47 14.39 8.94
N GLN A 191 -6.07 13.36 9.69
CA GLN A 191 -4.75 13.29 10.32
C GLN A 191 -3.63 13.24 9.27
N LEU A 192 -3.84 12.54 8.14
CA LEU A 192 -2.88 12.49 7.05
C LEU A 192 -2.72 13.86 6.38
N GLN A 193 -3.81 14.64 6.24
CA GLN A 193 -3.78 16.01 5.73
C GLN A 193 -3.09 16.96 6.70
N GLU A 194 -3.33 16.85 8.01
CA GLU A 194 -2.65 17.62 9.05
C GLU A 194 -1.14 17.35 8.99
N TYR A 195 -0.73 16.09 8.97
CA TYR A 195 0.67 15.72 8.86
C TYR A 195 1.34 16.27 7.60
N LYS A 196 0.65 16.24 6.44
CA LYS A 196 1.14 16.83 5.21
C LYS A 196 1.42 18.32 5.37
N ASN A 197 0.54 19.07 6.03
CA ASN A 197 0.69 20.51 6.22
C ASN A 197 1.94 20.84 7.06
N ASP A 198 2.29 19.98 8.02
CA ASP A 198 3.46 20.16 8.89
C ASP A 198 4.79 19.84 8.19
N LEU A 199 4.78 19.16 7.04
CA LEU A 199 5.99 18.74 6.33
C LEU A 199 6.71 19.87 5.57
N ASN A 200 6.12 21.07 5.48
CA ASN A 200 6.74 22.25 4.82
C ASN A 200 7.30 21.92 3.41
N GLY A 201 6.56 21.16 2.62
CA GLY A 201 6.95 20.78 1.25
C GLY A 201 7.82 19.53 1.13
N SER A 202 8.20 18.89 2.23
CA SER A 202 8.87 17.58 2.19
C SER A 202 7.91 16.47 1.70
N PRO A 203 8.43 15.40 1.07
CA PRO A 203 7.59 14.31 0.60
C PRO A 203 6.82 13.63 1.73
N LEU A 204 5.51 13.44 1.52
CA LEU A 204 4.64 12.75 2.45
C LEU A 204 4.87 11.22 2.37
N ASN A 205 5.41 10.64 3.44
CA ASN A 205 5.60 9.20 3.55
C ASN A 205 4.56 8.60 4.51
N PHE A 206 3.82 7.59 4.05
CA PHE A 206 2.72 7.00 4.78
C PHE A 206 3.16 6.27 6.07
N LEU A 207 4.29 5.58 6.04
CA LEU A 207 4.82 4.88 7.22
C LEU A 207 5.32 5.87 8.29
N ARG A 208 5.95 6.97 7.86
CA ARG A 208 6.36 8.05 8.78
C ARG A 208 5.15 8.75 9.39
N PHE A 209 4.10 8.97 8.62
CA PHE A 209 2.82 9.46 9.14
C PHE A 209 2.30 8.51 10.23
N MET A 210 2.17 7.22 9.95
CA MET A 210 1.70 6.24 10.94
C MET A 210 2.55 6.25 12.20
N ASN A 211 3.87 6.36 12.08
CA ASN A 211 4.77 6.43 13.23
C ASN A 211 4.54 7.71 14.06
N SER A 212 4.46 8.87 13.39
CA SER A 212 4.25 10.15 14.05
C SER A 212 2.92 10.22 14.81
N PHE A 213 1.89 9.55 14.29
CA PHE A 213 0.56 9.50 14.89
C PHE A 213 0.27 8.22 15.68
N SER A 214 1.25 7.35 15.93
CA SER A 214 1.07 6.07 16.66
C SER A 214 0.57 6.23 18.10
N LYS A 215 0.69 7.44 18.69
CA LYS A 215 0.17 7.77 20.01
C LYS A 215 -1.31 8.17 20.00
N SER A 216 -1.79 8.77 18.91
CA SER A 216 -3.16 9.27 18.74
C SER A 216 -4.04 8.33 17.91
N LEU A 217 -3.48 7.69 16.88
CA LEU A 217 -4.14 6.66 16.10
C LEU A 217 -4.02 5.29 16.76
N LYS A 218 -5.09 4.53 16.74
CA LYS A 218 -5.09 3.12 17.11
C LYS A 218 -4.66 2.28 15.91
N ILE A 219 -3.38 1.92 15.84
CA ILE A 219 -2.84 1.06 14.79
C ILE A 219 -2.76 -0.37 15.34
N LYS A 220 -3.55 -1.29 14.78
CA LYS A 220 -3.65 -2.68 15.23
C LYS A 220 -2.88 -3.62 14.30
N ALA A 221 -2.02 -4.44 14.89
CA ALA A 221 -1.32 -5.52 14.20
C ALA A 221 -2.22 -6.72 13.98
N LEU A 222 -2.29 -7.20 12.74
CA LEU A 222 -2.89 -8.47 12.37
C LEU A 222 -1.76 -9.47 12.17
N LYS A 223 -1.45 -10.29 13.18
CA LYS A 223 -0.35 -11.25 13.11
C LYS A 223 -0.66 -12.36 12.10
N MET A 224 0.16 -12.45 11.07
CA MET A 224 0.02 -13.44 10.00
C MET A 224 0.89 -14.66 10.28
N PRO A 225 0.35 -15.88 10.15
CA PRO A 225 1.12 -17.11 10.37
C PRO A 225 2.11 -17.40 9.24
N LYS A 226 1.91 -16.84 8.07
CA LYS A 226 2.75 -16.98 6.87
C LYS A 226 2.74 -15.71 6.03
N ARG A 227 3.70 -15.61 5.12
CA ARG A 227 3.77 -14.52 4.15
C ARG A 227 2.59 -14.57 3.19
N ILE A 228 1.90 -13.45 3.02
CA ILE A 228 0.73 -13.31 2.15
C ILE A 228 0.99 -12.49 0.90
N SER A 229 2.12 -11.78 0.88
CA SER A 229 2.53 -10.93 -0.24
C SER A 229 4.05 -10.82 -0.35
N LYS A 230 4.55 -10.40 -1.51
CA LYS A 230 5.95 -10.05 -1.77
C LYS A 230 6.01 -8.79 -2.63
N SER A 231 6.79 -7.80 -2.22
CA SER A 231 7.00 -6.56 -2.97
C SER A 231 8.42 -6.50 -3.54
N TYR A 232 8.64 -5.62 -4.50
CA TYR A 232 9.95 -5.37 -5.10
C TYR A 232 10.24 -3.87 -5.19
N ASN A 233 11.44 -3.48 -4.83
CA ASN A 233 11.91 -2.10 -4.86
C ASN A 233 13.15 -1.92 -5.75
N ILE A 234 13.87 -3.02 -6.01
CA ILE A 234 15.09 -3.07 -6.80
C ILE A 234 15.02 -4.21 -7.82
N GLU A 235 15.90 -4.17 -8.81
CA GLU A 235 15.89 -5.11 -9.93
C GLU A 235 16.07 -6.57 -9.49
N SER A 236 16.94 -6.84 -8.52
CA SER A 236 17.15 -8.21 -8.02
C SER A 236 15.88 -8.80 -7.39
N GLU A 237 15.15 -8.02 -6.59
CA GLU A 237 13.89 -8.45 -6.00
C GLU A 237 12.82 -8.74 -7.08
N PHE A 238 12.81 -7.93 -8.16
CA PHE A 238 11.92 -8.14 -9.30
C PHE A 238 12.26 -9.43 -10.05
N LEU A 239 13.55 -9.73 -10.25
CA LEU A 239 14.00 -10.97 -10.87
C LEU A 239 13.66 -12.20 -10.01
N ASP A 240 13.77 -12.09 -8.68
CA ASP A 240 13.37 -13.14 -7.76
C ASP A 240 11.87 -13.48 -7.90
N ILE A 241 11.01 -12.45 -7.99
CA ILE A 241 9.57 -12.65 -8.21
C ILE A 241 9.33 -13.32 -9.56
N LYS A 242 10.03 -12.88 -10.61
CA LYS A 242 9.93 -13.48 -11.95
C LYS A 242 10.28 -14.96 -11.98
N SER A 243 11.19 -15.41 -11.13
CA SER A 243 11.54 -16.84 -11.01
C SER A 243 10.50 -17.66 -10.24
N PHE A 244 9.60 -16.99 -9.50
CA PHE A 244 8.58 -17.63 -8.65
C PHE A 244 7.21 -17.75 -9.35
N ILE A 245 6.95 -16.94 -10.39
CA ILE A 245 5.73 -16.92 -11.21
C ILE A 245 5.95 -17.71 -12.51
#